data_aa9a3cc79d11f67fd6659d45b11ac44c
#
_entry.id   aa9a3cc79d11f67fd6659d45b11ac44c
#
_cell.length_a   1.000
_cell.length_b   1.000
_cell.length_c   1.000
_cell.angle_alpha   90.00
_cell.angle_beta   90.00
_cell.angle_gamma   90.00
#
_symmetry.space_group_name_H-M   'P 1'
#
loop_
_entity.id
_entity.type
_entity.pdbx_description
1 polymer ?
#
loop_
_entity_poly.entity_id
_entity_poly.type
_entity_poly.pdbx_seq_one_letter_code
_entity_poly.pdbx_strand_id
1 'polypeptide(L)'
;MRHQTRGLNKSSRNSQDGISMLQTADAALQETQEVLERMTDLTTQAANDINTDADRRAIQDEIDQLNQEVDRIAYTTNFNQQYILADGTPQARPGYYMIQTGSLAGQGIEIKFVNASKESLGVDKVDVSSHAKATESIAVVQNAIEKAASFRDTFGAQQERLEHALRGTDNTSESTQRAESSRRDTNMNMEMVQYSTNRILVQASQSNLAQYKDDAKYLLQMLK
;
A
#
# COMPACT_ATOMS: atom_id res chain seq x y z
N MET A 1 -22.19 10.10 -7.21
CA MET A 1 -21.32 9.31 -8.11
C MET A 1 -19.95 9.93 -8.31
N ARG A 2 -19.72 11.11 -8.89
CA ARG A 2 -18.37 11.72 -9.10
C ARG A 2 -17.53 11.86 -7.84
N HIS A 3 -18.09 12.36 -6.76
CA HIS A 3 -17.37 12.45 -5.49
C HIS A 3 -16.99 11.07 -4.96
N GLN A 4 -17.88 10.09 -5.12
CA GLN A 4 -17.65 8.71 -4.70
C GLN A 4 -16.54 8.07 -5.55
N THR A 5 -16.57 8.22 -6.88
CA THR A 5 -15.52 7.69 -7.77
C THR A 5 -14.16 8.32 -7.46
N ARG A 6 -14.12 9.65 -7.23
CA ARG A 6 -12.87 10.32 -6.80
C ARG A 6 -12.37 9.82 -5.45
N GLY A 7 -13.28 9.58 -4.51
CA GLY A 7 -12.96 9.01 -3.20
C GLY A 7 -12.40 7.59 -3.33
N LEU A 8 -13.04 6.73 -4.12
CA LEU A 8 -12.58 5.36 -4.40
C LEU A 8 -11.22 5.33 -5.08
N ASN A 9 -10.98 6.21 -6.07
CA ASN A 9 -9.67 6.30 -6.73
C ASN A 9 -8.56 6.77 -5.80
N LYS A 10 -8.86 7.64 -4.83
CA LYS A 10 -7.91 8.01 -3.76
C LYS A 10 -7.68 6.85 -2.80
N SER A 11 -8.73 6.13 -2.42
CA SER A 11 -8.63 4.94 -1.57
C SER A 11 -7.80 3.83 -2.21
N SER A 12 -7.95 3.61 -3.53
CA SER A 12 -7.13 2.67 -4.30
C SER A 12 -5.64 3.03 -4.20
N ARG A 13 -5.28 4.31 -4.38
CA ARG A 13 -3.89 4.78 -4.21
C ARG A 13 -3.40 4.62 -2.77
N ASN A 14 -4.21 4.97 -1.77
CA ASN A 14 -3.86 4.77 -0.38
C ASN A 14 -3.58 3.30 -0.05
N SER A 15 -4.36 2.38 -0.64
CA SER A 15 -4.13 0.93 -0.48
C SER A 15 -2.80 0.51 -1.14
N GLN A 16 -2.47 1.04 -2.31
CA GLN A 16 -1.19 0.79 -2.99
C GLN A 16 0.00 1.33 -2.17
N ASP A 17 -0.14 2.53 -1.59
CA ASP A 17 0.88 3.11 -0.70
C ASP A 17 1.07 2.23 0.55
N GLY A 18 -0.02 1.71 1.13
CA GLY A 18 0.03 0.79 2.26
C GLY A 18 0.71 -0.54 1.91
N ILE A 19 0.43 -1.11 0.74
CA ILE A 19 1.11 -2.32 0.23
C ILE A 19 2.60 -2.05 0.05
N SER A 20 2.99 -0.94 -0.56
CA SER A 20 4.40 -0.57 -0.76
C SER A 20 5.15 -0.40 0.56
N MET A 21 4.48 0.15 1.59
CA MET A 21 5.03 0.30 2.93
C MET A 21 5.25 -1.07 3.60
N LEU A 22 4.30 -2.02 3.47
CA LEU A 22 4.44 -3.38 3.98
C LEU A 22 5.56 -4.15 3.26
N GLN A 23 5.68 -4.00 1.93
CA GLN A 23 6.76 -4.60 1.15
C GLN A 23 8.15 -4.08 1.57
N THR A 24 8.25 -2.79 1.87
CA THR A 24 9.49 -2.22 2.41
C THR A 24 9.85 -2.80 3.76
N ALA A 25 8.85 -3.00 4.63
CA ALA A 25 9.05 -3.61 5.95
C ALA A 25 9.42 -5.10 5.84
N ASP A 26 8.77 -5.85 4.94
CA ASP A 26 9.07 -7.28 4.73
C ASP A 26 10.49 -7.48 4.17
N ALA A 27 10.92 -6.64 3.22
CA ALA A 27 12.29 -6.69 2.70
C ALA A 27 13.34 -6.46 3.80
N ALA A 28 13.12 -5.48 4.68
CA ALA A 28 14.02 -5.23 5.81
C ALA A 28 14.02 -6.37 6.85
N LEU A 29 12.86 -7.02 7.09
CA LEU A 29 12.79 -8.20 7.94
C LEU A 29 13.50 -9.41 7.32
N GLN A 30 13.50 -9.52 5.99
CA GLN A 30 14.27 -10.54 5.30
C GLN A 30 15.78 -10.33 5.50
N GLU A 31 16.28 -9.10 5.36
CA GLU A 31 17.68 -8.79 5.68
C GLU A 31 18.01 -9.11 7.15
N THR A 32 17.10 -8.74 8.07
CA THR A 32 17.25 -9.10 9.50
C THR A 32 17.31 -10.61 9.70
N GLN A 33 16.53 -11.39 9.00
CA GLN A 33 16.54 -12.84 9.07
C GLN A 33 17.87 -13.42 8.58
N GLU A 34 18.43 -12.92 7.49
CA GLU A 34 19.75 -13.33 6.97
C GLU A 34 20.88 -13.07 8.01
N VAL A 35 20.81 -11.91 8.70
CA VAL A 35 21.74 -11.61 9.81
C VAL A 35 21.58 -12.59 10.96
N LEU A 36 20.34 -12.94 11.35
CA LEU A 36 20.08 -13.91 12.41
C LEU A 36 20.53 -15.33 12.03
N GLU A 37 20.38 -15.73 10.77
CA GLU A 37 20.91 -17.01 10.28
C GLU A 37 22.44 -17.03 10.40
N ARG A 38 23.14 -15.94 10.04
CA ARG A 38 24.58 -15.82 10.25
C ARG A 38 24.96 -15.91 11.74
N MET A 39 24.17 -15.29 12.62
CA MET A 39 24.37 -15.42 14.08
C MET A 39 24.20 -16.87 14.55
N THR A 40 23.28 -17.64 13.96
CA THR A 40 23.10 -19.07 14.26
C THR A 40 24.35 -19.87 13.91
N ASP A 41 24.94 -19.59 12.73
CA ASP A 41 26.19 -20.25 12.31
C ASP A 41 27.31 -19.97 13.29
N LEU A 42 27.48 -18.72 13.70
CA LEU A 42 28.49 -18.29 14.64
C LEU A 42 28.29 -18.87 16.05
N THR A 43 27.07 -18.88 16.55
CA THR A 43 26.75 -19.47 17.86
C THR A 43 26.98 -20.99 17.85
N THR A 44 26.63 -21.66 16.74
CA THR A 44 26.89 -23.10 16.55
C THR A 44 28.40 -23.38 16.49
N GLN A 45 29.15 -22.52 15.76
CA GLN A 45 30.60 -22.62 15.72
C GLN A 45 31.21 -22.44 17.12
N ALA A 46 30.77 -21.43 17.88
CA ALA A 46 31.26 -21.15 19.23
C ALA A 46 30.94 -22.26 20.23
N ALA A 47 29.83 -22.99 20.03
CA ALA A 47 29.45 -24.15 20.86
C ALA A 47 30.34 -25.39 20.66
N ASN A 48 31.31 -25.32 19.74
CA ASN A 48 32.26 -26.44 19.58
C ASN A 48 33.41 -26.34 20.63
N ASP A 49 33.67 -27.43 21.33
CA ASP A 49 34.69 -27.49 22.36
C ASP A 49 36.13 -27.37 21.86
N ILE A 50 36.37 -27.45 20.54
CA ILE A 50 37.71 -27.29 19.94
C ILE A 50 38.15 -25.80 19.97
N ASN A 51 37.19 -24.87 20.11
CA ASN A 51 37.48 -23.43 20.10
C ASN A 51 38.18 -23.00 21.40
N THR A 52 39.23 -22.21 21.24
CA THR A 52 39.89 -21.56 22.39
C THR A 52 39.05 -20.36 22.88
N ASP A 53 39.36 -19.87 24.08
CA ASP A 53 38.74 -18.64 24.58
C ASP A 53 39.01 -17.40 23.70
N ALA A 54 40.15 -17.40 22.99
CA ALA A 54 40.48 -16.34 22.04
C ALA A 54 39.59 -16.43 20.80
N ASP A 55 39.33 -17.63 20.28
CA ASP A 55 38.44 -17.84 19.13
C ASP A 55 36.99 -17.44 19.48
N ARG A 56 36.52 -17.82 20.68
CA ARG A 56 35.19 -17.44 21.15
C ARG A 56 35.03 -15.92 21.30
N ARG A 57 36.06 -15.21 21.75
CA ARG A 57 36.03 -13.74 21.80
C ARG A 57 35.92 -13.14 20.41
N ALA A 58 36.70 -13.64 19.44
CA ALA A 58 36.60 -13.18 18.07
C ALA A 58 35.18 -13.41 17.47
N ILE A 59 34.57 -14.56 17.77
CA ILE A 59 33.18 -14.85 17.37
C ILE A 59 32.19 -13.90 18.08
N GLN A 60 32.41 -13.60 19.38
CA GLN A 60 31.59 -12.64 20.09
C GLN A 60 31.65 -11.25 19.49
N ASP A 61 32.83 -10.78 19.11
CA ASP A 61 33.03 -9.48 18.44
C ASP A 61 32.26 -9.44 17.12
N GLU A 62 32.19 -10.55 16.35
CA GLU A 62 31.39 -10.63 15.12
C GLU A 62 29.88 -10.60 15.43
N ILE A 63 29.42 -11.33 16.45
CA ILE A 63 28.03 -11.33 16.90
C ILE A 63 27.61 -9.93 17.35
N ASP A 64 28.48 -9.20 18.04
CA ASP A 64 28.20 -7.84 18.51
C ASP A 64 28.06 -6.87 17.31
N GLN A 65 28.83 -7.07 16.24
CA GLN A 65 28.65 -6.31 15.00
C GLN A 65 27.34 -6.66 14.28
N LEU A 66 26.97 -7.94 14.24
CA LEU A 66 25.68 -8.38 13.67
C LEU A 66 24.49 -7.83 14.48
N ASN A 67 24.61 -7.75 15.81
CA ASN A 67 23.61 -7.10 16.67
C ASN A 67 23.46 -5.59 16.34
N GLN A 68 24.56 -4.91 16.05
CA GLN A 68 24.51 -3.51 15.61
C GLN A 68 23.86 -3.39 14.23
N GLU A 69 24.08 -4.36 13.35
CA GLU A 69 23.47 -4.39 12.02
C GLU A 69 21.95 -4.61 12.10
N VAL A 70 21.46 -5.50 12.98
CA VAL A 70 20.04 -5.66 13.26
C VAL A 70 19.41 -4.34 13.71
N ASP A 71 20.05 -3.64 14.65
CA ASP A 71 19.58 -2.32 15.07
C ASP A 71 19.64 -1.31 13.92
N ARG A 72 20.73 -1.31 13.13
CA ARG A 72 20.83 -0.41 11.98
C ARG A 72 19.68 -0.63 11.01
N ILE A 73 19.35 -1.86 10.67
CA ILE A 73 18.21 -2.19 9.79
C ILE A 73 16.90 -1.67 10.40
N ALA A 74 16.65 -1.94 11.68
CA ALA A 74 15.45 -1.51 12.35
C ALA A 74 15.28 0.02 12.38
N TYR A 75 16.36 0.76 12.68
CA TYR A 75 16.35 2.23 12.82
C TYR A 75 16.53 2.99 11.50
N THR A 76 17.01 2.36 10.42
CA THR A 76 17.16 3.01 9.11
C THR A 76 15.98 2.76 8.20
N THR A 77 15.24 1.67 8.41
CA THR A 77 14.08 1.34 7.59
C THR A 77 12.96 2.34 7.84
N ASN A 78 12.72 3.16 6.82
CA ASN A 78 11.68 4.17 6.87
C ASN A 78 10.89 4.20 5.56
N PHE A 79 9.64 4.61 5.66
CA PHE A 79 8.77 4.90 4.52
C PHE A 79 8.21 6.31 4.68
N ASN A 80 8.50 7.18 3.73
CA ASN A 80 8.10 8.60 3.77
C ASN A 80 8.47 9.29 5.10
N GLN A 81 9.74 9.13 5.54
CA GLN A 81 10.29 9.67 6.79
C GLN A 81 9.65 9.11 8.09
N GLN A 82 8.88 8.06 8.00
CA GLN A 82 8.31 7.35 9.15
C GLN A 82 9.02 6.01 9.34
N TYR A 83 9.57 5.80 10.52
CA TYR A 83 10.20 4.54 10.88
C TYR A 83 9.12 3.48 11.11
N ILE A 84 9.31 2.31 10.47
CA ILE A 84 8.28 1.25 10.44
C ILE A 84 8.67 0.01 11.24
N LEU A 85 9.96 -0.17 11.57
CA LEU A 85 10.48 -1.32 12.31
C LEU A 85 11.12 -0.96 13.66
N ALA A 86 11.13 0.33 14.03
CA ALA A 86 11.69 0.78 15.30
C ALA A 86 10.63 1.49 16.13
N ASP A 87 10.60 1.19 17.43
CA ASP A 87 9.77 1.88 18.41
C ASP A 87 10.65 2.86 19.23
N GLY A 88 10.04 3.91 19.79
CA GLY A 88 10.74 4.85 20.66
C GLY A 88 11.48 6.00 19.98
N THR A 89 11.42 6.14 18.64
CA THR A 89 11.88 7.34 17.96
C THR A 89 10.80 8.43 17.95
N PRO A 90 11.13 9.74 17.95
CA PRO A 90 10.14 10.82 17.89
C PRO A 90 9.23 10.77 16.66
N GLN A 91 9.67 10.08 15.61
CA GLN A 91 8.95 9.88 14.35
C GLN A 91 8.25 8.50 14.28
N ALA A 92 8.53 7.60 15.22
CA ALA A 92 7.82 6.32 15.30
C ALA A 92 6.43 6.56 15.90
N ARG A 93 5.40 6.21 15.16
CA ARG A 93 4.05 6.16 15.71
C ARG A 93 3.83 4.81 16.39
N PRO A 94 3.22 4.78 17.58
CA PRO A 94 3.00 3.52 18.26
C PRO A 94 2.08 2.60 17.47
N GLY A 95 2.63 1.50 17.04
CA GLY A 95 1.95 0.23 16.81
C GLY A 95 1.04 0.08 15.62
N TYR A 96 0.39 1.11 15.06
CA TYR A 96 -0.53 0.91 13.94
C TYR A 96 -0.75 2.14 13.06
N TYR A 97 -1.00 1.88 11.79
CA TYR A 97 -1.40 2.90 10.81
C TYR A 97 -2.78 2.56 10.25
N MET A 98 -3.64 3.56 10.19
CA MET A 98 -4.96 3.41 9.60
C MET A 98 -4.91 3.81 8.12
N ILE A 99 -5.05 2.83 7.23
CA ILE A 99 -5.13 3.07 5.78
C ILE A 99 -6.60 3.17 5.38
N GLN A 100 -6.99 4.33 4.88
CA GLN A 100 -8.35 4.57 4.39
C GLN A 100 -8.54 3.89 3.02
N THR A 101 -9.26 2.77 2.98
CA THR A 101 -9.49 1.92 1.82
C THR A 101 -10.85 2.13 1.14
N GLY A 102 -11.67 3.04 1.68
CA GLY A 102 -12.98 3.35 1.12
C GLY A 102 -13.27 4.84 1.06
N SER A 103 -14.35 5.22 0.36
CA SER A 103 -14.76 6.61 0.16
C SER A 103 -15.52 7.23 1.35
N LEU A 104 -15.89 6.43 2.35
CA LEU A 104 -16.66 6.87 3.51
C LEU A 104 -15.82 6.78 4.79
N ALA A 105 -16.15 7.59 5.79
CA ALA A 105 -15.52 7.54 7.10
C ALA A 105 -15.71 6.15 7.75
N GLY A 106 -14.66 5.64 8.41
CA GLY A 106 -14.67 4.33 9.05
C GLY A 106 -14.35 3.15 8.14
N GLN A 107 -14.15 3.37 6.83
CA GLN A 107 -13.72 2.34 5.89
C GLN A 107 -12.20 2.29 5.79
N GLY A 108 -11.54 2.03 6.90
CA GLY A 108 -10.08 1.90 6.99
C GLY A 108 -9.66 0.50 7.42
N ILE A 109 -8.45 0.11 7.01
CA ILE A 109 -7.77 -1.09 7.48
C ILE A 109 -6.61 -0.65 8.36
N GLU A 110 -6.56 -1.22 9.56
CA GLU A 110 -5.47 -1.03 10.49
C GLU A 110 -4.32 -1.96 10.12
N ILE A 111 -3.13 -1.35 9.93
CA ILE A 111 -1.86 -2.06 9.72
C ILE A 111 -1.08 -1.97 11.01
N LYS A 112 -0.68 -3.12 11.56
CA LYS A 112 0.17 -3.21 12.74
C LYS A 112 1.61 -3.36 12.30
N PHE A 113 2.46 -2.50 12.83
CA PHE A 113 3.90 -2.62 12.72
C PHE A 113 4.47 -3.20 14.00
N VAL A 114 5.62 -3.84 13.85
CA VAL A 114 6.33 -4.53 14.92
C VAL A 114 7.69 -3.88 15.12
N ASN A 115 8.19 -3.96 16.35
CA ASN A 115 9.55 -3.54 16.65
C ASN A 115 10.50 -4.70 16.39
N ALA A 116 11.43 -4.52 15.45
CA ALA A 116 12.45 -5.49 15.07
C ALA A 116 13.85 -5.15 15.61
N SER A 117 13.95 -4.32 16.65
CA SER A 117 15.22 -4.03 17.32
C SER A 117 15.78 -5.28 18.01
N LYS A 118 17.09 -5.31 18.22
CA LYS A 118 17.79 -6.40 18.94
C LYS A 118 17.15 -6.72 20.30
N GLU A 119 16.68 -5.69 21.03
CA GLU A 119 16.02 -5.86 22.32
C GLU A 119 14.68 -6.59 22.19
N SER A 120 13.87 -6.25 21.19
CA SER A 120 12.58 -6.88 20.94
C SER A 120 12.72 -8.33 20.45
N LEU A 121 13.71 -8.58 19.60
CA LEU A 121 14.05 -9.92 19.16
C LEU A 121 14.67 -10.74 20.29
N GLY A 122 15.37 -10.08 21.23
CA GLY A 122 16.02 -10.69 22.41
C GLY A 122 17.44 -11.16 22.13
N VAL A 123 18.06 -10.69 21.03
CA VAL A 123 19.43 -11.06 20.64
C VAL A 123 20.51 -10.22 21.33
N ASP A 124 20.13 -9.20 22.09
CA ASP A 124 21.01 -8.41 22.95
C ASP A 124 21.74 -9.24 24.02
N LYS A 125 21.20 -10.42 24.36
CA LYS A 125 21.69 -11.30 25.42
C LYS A 125 22.53 -12.48 24.92
N VAL A 126 22.82 -12.52 23.64
CA VAL A 126 23.64 -13.57 23.04
C VAL A 126 25.06 -13.46 23.54
N ASP A 127 25.54 -14.48 24.26
CA ASP A 127 26.87 -14.57 24.85
C ASP A 127 27.48 -15.93 24.53
N VAL A 128 28.61 -15.92 23.82
CA VAL A 128 29.33 -17.14 23.40
C VAL A 128 30.68 -17.28 24.12
N SER A 129 30.87 -16.59 25.24
CA SER A 129 32.14 -16.63 26.01
C SER A 129 32.47 -18.00 26.59
N SER A 130 31.54 -18.92 26.69
CA SER A 130 31.75 -20.31 27.13
C SER A 130 30.89 -21.27 26.33
N HIS A 131 31.28 -22.57 26.30
CA HIS A 131 30.48 -23.61 25.63
C HIS A 131 29.04 -23.66 26.12
N ALA A 132 28.82 -23.61 27.46
CA ALA A 132 27.47 -23.63 28.02
C ALA A 132 26.60 -22.45 27.56
N LYS A 133 27.15 -21.24 27.61
CA LYS A 133 26.49 -20.03 27.14
C LYS A 133 26.23 -20.02 25.63
N ALA A 134 27.21 -20.48 24.83
CA ALA A 134 27.06 -20.63 23.39
C ALA A 134 25.90 -21.58 23.04
N THR A 135 25.77 -22.71 23.77
CA THR A 135 24.67 -23.65 23.57
C THR A 135 23.31 -23.03 23.92
N GLU A 136 23.24 -22.23 25.00
CA GLU A 136 22.01 -21.50 25.38
C GLU A 136 21.68 -20.41 24.34
N SER A 137 22.70 -19.73 23.83
CA SER A 137 22.56 -18.68 22.84
C SER A 137 21.98 -19.19 21.51
N ILE A 138 22.23 -20.44 21.12
CA ILE A 138 21.60 -21.06 19.93
C ILE A 138 20.07 -20.99 20.04
N ALA A 139 19.51 -21.36 21.19
CA ALA A 139 18.07 -21.30 21.40
C ALA A 139 17.53 -19.86 21.37
N VAL A 140 18.30 -18.90 21.88
CA VAL A 140 17.93 -17.47 21.84
C VAL A 140 17.83 -16.97 20.40
N VAL A 141 18.83 -17.27 19.57
CA VAL A 141 18.85 -16.85 18.15
C VAL A 141 17.75 -17.57 17.36
N GLN A 142 17.52 -18.87 17.61
CA GLN A 142 16.39 -19.59 16.97
C GLN A 142 15.04 -18.96 17.30
N ASN A 143 14.80 -18.61 18.56
CA ASN A 143 13.58 -17.89 18.96
C ASN A 143 13.46 -16.51 18.28
N ALA A 144 14.57 -15.83 18.04
CA ALA A 144 14.57 -14.57 17.32
C ALA A 144 14.19 -14.74 15.83
N ILE A 145 14.68 -15.81 15.18
CA ILE A 145 14.30 -16.17 13.81
C ILE A 145 12.80 -16.49 13.74
N GLU A 146 12.27 -17.27 14.69
CA GLU A 146 10.83 -17.57 14.73
C GLU A 146 9.98 -16.32 14.91
N LYS A 147 10.42 -15.37 15.75
CA LYS A 147 9.76 -14.07 15.89
C LYS A 147 9.80 -13.27 14.60
N ALA A 148 10.97 -13.19 13.95
CA ALA A 148 11.10 -12.48 12.66
C ALA A 148 10.19 -13.09 11.59
N ALA A 149 10.12 -14.42 11.51
CA ALA A 149 9.20 -15.14 10.62
C ALA A 149 7.72 -14.81 10.94
N SER A 150 7.32 -14.82 12.20
CA SER A 150 5.97 -14.45 12.64
C SER A 150 5.61 -13.01 12.29
N PHE A 151 6.57 -12.09 12.34
CA PHE A 151 6.38 -10.70 11.89
C PHE A 151 6.12 -10.65 10.40
N ARG A 152 6.90 -11.38 9.60
CA ARG A 152 6.69 -11.47 8.15
C ARG A 152 5.34 -12.09 7.79
N ASP A 153 4.92 -13.15 8.47
CA ASP A 153 3.59 -13.73 8.29
C ASP A 153 2.48 -12.72 8.57
N THR A 154 2.66 -11.90 9.60
CA THR A 154 1.71 -10.85 9.95
C THR A 154 1.63 -9.80 8.82
N PHE A 155 2.76 -9.40 8.26
CA PHE A 155 2.80 -8.43 7.15
C PHE A 155 2.22 -9.03 5.88
N GLY A 156 2.49 -10.29 5.57
CA GLY A 156 1.88 -11.01 4.45
C GLY A 156 0.35 -11.05 4.55
N ALA A 157 -0.17 -11.42 5.71
CA ALA A 157 -1.63 -11.42 5.93
C ALA A 157 -2.26 -10.02 5.82
N GLN A 158 -1.56 -8.98 6.27
CA GLN A 158 -2.03 -7.60 6.14
C GLN A 158 -1.97 -7.12 4.69
N GLN A 159 -0.94 -7.52 3.94
CA GLN A 159 -0.83 -7.22 2.51
C GLN A 159 -1.99 -7.85 1.73
N GLU A 160 -2.29 -9.13 1.95
CA GLU A 160 -3.42 -9.81 1.32
C GLU A 160 -4.75 -9.10 1.60
N ARG A 161 -4.97 -8.66 2.84
CA ARG A 161 -6.15 -7.88 3.21
C ARG A 161 -6.26 -6.57 2.44
N LEU A 162 -5.15 -5.84 2.26
CA LEU A 162 -5.11 -4.61 1.47
C LEU A 162 -5.34 -4.88 -0.02
N GLU A 163 -4.77 -5.94 -0.58
CA GLU A 163 -5.00 -6.34 -1.96
C GLU A 163 -6.45 -6.73 -2.23
N HIS A 164 -7.09 -7.43 -1.28
CA HIS A 164 -8.52 -7.72 -1.37
C HIS A 164 -9.37 -6.45 -1.33
N ALA A 165 -9.03 -5.51 -0.43
CA ALA A 165 -9.71 -4.21 -0.35
C ALA A 165 -9.50 -3.39 -1.62
N LEU A 166 -8.28 -3.39 -2.18
CA LEU A 166 -7.94 -2.72 -3.43
C LEU A 166 -8.82 -3.25 -4.58
N ARG A 167 -8.85 -4.58 -4.79
CA ARG A 167 -9.70 -5.20 -5.82
C ARG A 167 -11.18 -4.85 -5.64
N GLY A 168 -11.69 -4.86 -4.40
CA GLY A 168 -13.06 -4.47 -4.10
C GLY A 168 -13.36 -3.00 -4.41
N THR A 169 -12.41 -2.12 -4.08
CA THR A 169 -12.50 -0.67 -4.35
C THR A 169 -12.47 -0.38 -5.85
N ASP A 170 -11.60 -1.04 -6.60
CA ASP A 170 -11.47 -0.87 -8.05
C ASP A 170 -12.73 -1.36 -8.78
N ASN A 171 -13.27 -2.52 -8.42
CA ASN A 171 -14.53 -3.04 -8.96
C ASN A 171 -15.71 -2.10 -8.67
N THR A 172 -15.76 -1.54 -7.47
CA THR A 172 -16.81 -0.57 -7.07
C THR A 172 -16.64 0.75 -7.82
N SER A 173 -15.40 1.21 -8.01
CA SER A 173 -15.09 2.42 -8.77
C SER A 173 -15.52 2.26 -10.22
N GLU A 174 -15.17 1.15 -10.86
CA GLU A 174 -15.56 0.85 -12.23
C GLU A 174 -17.08 0.76 -12.41
N SER A 175 -17.76 0.05 -11.51
CA SER A 175 -19.22 -0.06 -11.53
C SER A 175 -19.90 1.30 -11.37
N THR A 176 -19.39 2.13 -10.46
CA THR A 176 -19.91 3.49 -10.23
C THR A 176 -19.66 4.39 -11.43
N GLN A 177 -18.49 4.26 -12.08
CA GLN A 177 -18.16 5.01 -13.28
C GLN A 177 -19.03 4.61 -14.47
N ARG A 178 -19.28 3.30 -14.67
CA ARG A 178 -20.22 2.80 -15.69
C ARG A 178 -21.64 3.33 -15.46
N ALA A 179 -22.09 3.35 -14.21
CA ALA A 179 -23.40 3.90 -13.86
C ALA A 179 -23.47 5.42 -14.05
N GLU A 180 -22.38 6.15 -13.80
CA GLU A 180 -22.30 7.59 -14.09
C GLU A 180 -22.36 7.84 -15.60
N SER A 181 -21.57 7.10 -16.38
CA SER A 181 -21.54 7.18 -17.84
C SER A 181 -22.95 6.90 -18.41
N SER A 182 -23.58 5.80 -18.01
CA SER A 182 -24.93 5.45 -18.46
C SER A 182 -26.00 6.51 -18.17
N ARG A 183 -25.84 7.30 -17.10
CA ARG A 183 -26.79 8.37 -16.74
C ARG A 183 -26.48 9.72 -17.37
N ARG A 184 -25.26 9.96 -17.72
CA ARG A 184 -24.78 11.30 -18.05
C ARG A 184 -24.27 11.42 -19.46
N ASP A 185 -23.72 10.35 -20.03
CA ASP A 185 -23.14 10.44 -21.36
C ASP A 185 -24.27 10.52 -22.40
N THR A 186 -24.11 11.44 -23.30
CA THR A 186 -25.05 11.65 -24.39
C THR A 186 -24.90 10.50 -25.39
N ASN A 187 -26.01 9.86 -25.72
CA ASN A 187 -26.00 8.88 -26.79
C ASN A 187 -25.88 9.63 -28.14
N MET A 188 -24.68 9.63 -28.71
CA MET A 188 -24.38 10.34 -29.94
C MET A 188 -25.34 10.01 -31.08
N ASN A 189 -25.81 8.77 -31.19
CA ASN A 189 -26.75 8.37 -32.23
C ASN A 189 -28.10 9.04 -32.04
N MET A 190 -28.62 9.10 -30.82
CA MET A 190 -29.87 9.81 -30.52
C MET A 190 -29.71 11.32 -30.71
N GLU A 191 -28.60 11.89 -30.29
CA GLU A 191 -28.32 13.32 -30.45
C GLU A 191 -28.18 13.72 -31.91
N MET A 192 -27.51 12.89 -32.72
CA MET A 192 -27.46 13.10 -34.19
C MET A 192 -28.83 13.06 -34.85
N VAL A 193 -29.71 12.15 -34.41
CA VAL A 193 -31.12 12.12 -34.90
C VAL A 193 -31.87 13.38 -34.49
N GLN A 194 -31.75 13.80 -33.22
CA GLN A 194 -32.38 15.06 -32.78
C GLN A 194 -31.83 16.27 -33.47
N TYR A 195 -30.53 16.35 -33.65
CA TYR A 195 -29.89 17.43 -34.43
C TYR A 195 -30.39 17.48 -35.87
N SER A 196 -30.47 16.34 -36.56
CA SER A 196 -30.96 16.23 -37.93
C SER A 196 -32.44 16.66 -38.00
N THR A 197 -33.27 16.20 -37.06
CA THR A 197 -34.68 16.58 -36.98
C THR A 197 -34.83 18.08 -36.75
N ASN A 198 -34.11 18.64 -35.80
CA ASN A 198 -34.15 20.08 -35.54
C ASN A 198 -33.69 20.89 -36.75
N ARG A 199 -32.67 20.43 -37.47
CA ARG A 199 -32.19 21.08 -38.69
C ARG A 199 -33.25 21.07 -39.78
N ILE A 200 -33.95 19.96 -39.99
CA ILE A 200 -35.06 19.86 -40.96
C ILE A 200 -36.20 20.80 -40.56
N LEU A 201 -36.56 20.84 -39.27
CA LEU A 201 -37.60 21.73 -38.77
C LEU A 201 -37.25 23.22 -38.98
N VAL A 202 -35.99 23.60 -38.73
CA VAL A 202 -35.51 24.96 -38.97
C VAL A 202 -35.57 25.32 -40.48
N GLN A 203 -35.19 24.40 -41.36
CA GLN A 203 -35.27 24.60 -42.80
C GLN A 203 -36.71 24.71 -43.28
N ALA A 204 -37.62 23.84 -42.77
CA ALA A 204 -39.02 23.88 -43.07
C ALA A 204 -39.68 25.19 -42.58
N SER A 205 -39.33 25.63 -41.39
CA SER A 205 -39.83 26.91 -40.84
C SER A 205 -39.34 28.13 -41.66
N GLN A 206 -38.09 28.10 -42.09
CA GLN A 206 -37.56 29.16 -42.96
C GLN A 206 -38.23 29.20 -44.32
N SER A 207 -38.50 28.01 -44.92
CA SER A 207 -39.26 27.91 -46.19
C SER A 207 -40.66 28.43 -46.03
N ASN A 208 -41.37 28.03 -44.95
CA ASN A 208 -42.71 28.55 -44.67
C ASN A 208 -42.74 30.08 -44.47
N LEU A 209 -41.77 30.63 -43.73
CA LEU A 209 -41.65 32.06 -43.53
C LEU A 209 -41.38 32.80 -44.84
N ALA A 210 -40.60 32.24 -45.76
CA ALA A 210 -40.39 32.81 -47.09
C ALA A 210 -41.71 32.83 -47.90
N GLN A 211 -42.44 31.73 -47.84
CA GLN A 211 -43.74 31.62 -48.52
C GLN A 211 -44.79 32.61 -47.96
N TYR A 212 -44.90 32.74 -46.64
CA TYR A 212 -45.77 33.76 -46.03
C TYR A 212 -45.38 35.19 -46.42
N LYS A 213 -44.11 35.49 -46.56
CA LYS A 213 -43.63 36.80 -47.01
C LYS A 213 -44.00 37.07 -48.47
N ASP A 214 -43.95 36.07 -49.33
CA ASP A 214 -44.32 36.22 -50.73
C ASP A 214 -45.83 36.31 -50.90
N ASP A 215 -46.61 35.52 -50.15
CA ASP A 215 -48.09 35.65 -50.09
C ASP A 215 -48.52 37.05 -49.61
N ALA A 216 -47.87 37.59 -48.57
CA ALA A 216 -48.12 38.93 -48.07
C ALA A 216 -47.78 40.01 -49.13
N LYS A 217 -46.74 39.85 -49.96
CA LYS A 217 -46.41 40.75 -51.09
C LYS A 217 -47.47 40.63 -52.16
N TYR A 218 -47.95 39.45 -52.50
CA TYR A 218 -49.02 39.25 -53.46
C TYR A 218 -50.30 39.93 -53.01
N LEU A 219 -50.72 39.83 -51.77
CA LEU A 219 -51.88 40.52 -51.22
C LEU A 219 -51.72 42.03 -51.24
N LEU A 220 -50.53 42.56 -50.98
CA LEU A 220 -50.24 44.02 -51.13
C LEU A 220 -50.28 44.54 -52.58
N GLN A 221 -49.93 43.70 -53.56
CA GLN A 221 -50.06 44.04 -55.00
C GLN A 221 -51.48 43.99 -55.50
N MET A 222 -52.36 43.13 -54.90
CA MET A 222 -53.80 43.12 -55.28
C MET A 222 -54.64 44.28 -54.68
N LEU A 223 -54.11 44.92 -53.63
CA LEU A 223 -54.73 46.06 -52.97
C LEU A 223 -54.31 47.41 -53.54
N LYS A 224 -53.45 47.43 -54.55
CA LYS A 224 -53.06 48.62 -55.34
C LYS A 224 -53.74 48.64 -56.71
#